data_def7026c71dca6a608ed2dfb8790bf2b
#
_entry.id   def7026c71dca6a608ed2dfb8790bf2b
#
_cell.length_a   1.000
_cell.length_b   1.000
_cell.length_c   1.000
_cell.angle_alpha   90.00
_cell.angle_beta   90.00
_cell.angle_gamma   90.00
#
_symmetry.space_group_name_H-M   'P 1'
#
loop_
_entity.id
_entity.type
_entity.pdbx_description
1 polymer ?
#
loop_
_entity_poly.entity_id
_entity_poly.type
_entity_poly.pdbx_seq_one_letter_code
_entity_poly.pdbx_strand_id
1 'polypeptide(L)'
;MNSTKVWLNDELVDADKAMVSIFDHGFTVGDGAFETLKVVNGQPVAITRHIKRLIHSLNTIGIELNSEEILKKAVNEVILANKALGDVMRMRITYTSGVGPLGSDRTKDNFTLVVAVSPESVWPETAIVATVTDPRNDKSMLAGSKTTSYAQNAALLSVAKKQGAHEAIMPNTKGEL
;
A
#
# COMPACT_ATOMS: atom_id res chain seq x y z
N MET A 1 -20.06 -7.21 17.28
CA MET A 1 -18.63 -6.87 17.14
C MET A 1 -18.57 -5.52 16.47
N ASN A 2 -17.81 -4.55 17.00
CA ASN A 2 -17.67 -3.28 16.29
C ASN A 2 -16.96 -3.55 14.97
N SER A 3 -17.50 -3.04 13.86
CA SER A 3 -16.87 -3.11 12.55
C SER A 3 -15.53 -2.38 12.58
N THR A 4 -14.49 -2.93 11.90
CA THR A 4 -13.22 -2.23 11.70
C THR A 4 -13.48 -0.90 11.01
N LYS A 5 -12.84 0.18 11.47
CA LYS A 5 -12.94 1.50 10.86
C LYS A 5 -11.77 1.73 9.91
N VAL A 6 -12.06 2.37 8.79
CA VAL A 6 -11.06 2.79 7.79
C VAL A 6 -11.27 4.26 7.45
N TRP A 7 -10.22 4.92 7.02
CA TRP A 7 -10.32 6.26 6.45
C TRP A 7 -10.50 6.15 4.93
N LEU A 8 -11.49 6.85 4.43
CA LEU A 8 -11.72 6.99 2.99
C LEU A 8 -11.88 8.47 2.65
N ASN A 9 -10.94 9.01 1.90
CA ASN A 9 -10.86 10.43 1.51
C ASN A 9 -10.85 11.40 2.70
N ASP A 10 -12.00 11.81 3.19
CA ASP A 10 -12.12 12.86 4.20
C ASP A 10 -12.74 12.37 5.51
N GLU A 11 -13.16 11.10 5.59
CA GLU A 11 -13.92 10.59 6.73
C GLU A 11 -13.53 9.18 7.18
N LEU A 12 -13.83 8.90 8.45
CA LEU A 12 -13.69 7.59 9.06
C LEU A 12 -15.01 6.81 8.91
N VAL A 13 -14.99 5.71 8.18
CA VAL A 13 -16.17 4.89 7.86
C VAL A 13 -16.02 3.45 8.37
N ASP A 14 -17.13 2.72 8.45
CA ASP A 14 -17.12 1.28 8.66
C ASP A 14 -16.49 0.58 7.44
N ALA A 15 -15.61 -0.39 7.66
CA ALA A 15 -14.88 -1.05 6.56
C ALA A 15 -15.82 -1.75 5.56
N ASP A 16 -16.96 -2.26 6.03
CA ASP A 16 -18.00 -2.88 5.20
C ASP A 16 -18.81 -1.88 4.36
N LYS A 17 -18.71 -0.58 4.68
CA LYS A 17 -19.36 0.51 3.95
C LYS A 17 -18.37 1.30 3.08
N ALA A 18 -17.07 1.06 3.24
CA ALA A 18 -16.04 1.74 2.49
C ALA A 18 -16.03 1.25 1.03
N MET A 19 -16.40 2.12 0.10
CA MET A 19 -16.47 1.79 -1.33
C MET A 19 -15.57 2.71 -2.14
N VAL A 20 -14.72 2.11 -2.97
CA VAL A 20 -13.94 2.81 -3.98
C VAL A 20 -14.63 2.62 -5.33
N SER A 21 -14.66 3.67 -6.14
CA SER A 21 -15.25 3.62 -7.48
C SER A 21 -14.56 2.57 -8.35
N ILE A 22 -15.32 1.82 -9.15
CA ILE A 22 -14.76 0.95 -10.19
C ILE A 22 -14.03 1.72 -11.30
N PHE A 23 -14.21 3.03 -11.36
CA PHE A 23 -13.50 3.95 -12.28
C PHE A 23 -12.28 4.61 -11.61
N ASP A 24 -11.92 4.22 -10.39
CA ASP A 24 -10.68 4.69 -9.77
C ASP A 24 -9.47 4.14 -10.54
N HIS A 25 -8.54 5.01 -10.91
CA HIS A 25 -7.36 4.61 -11.70
C HIS A 25 -6.40 3.70 -10.91
N GLY A 26 -6.42 3.75 -9.59
CA GLY A 26 -5.71 2.75 -8.77
C GLY A 26 -6.26 1.34 -8.99
N PHE A 27 -7.57 1.20 -9.27
CA PHE A 27 -8.22 -0.06 -9.60
C PHE A 27 -8.06 -0.43 -11.08
N THR A 28 -8.30 0.51 -12.00
CA THR A 28 -8.34 0.22 -13.45
C THR A 28 -6.97 0.04 -14.07
N VAL A 29 -5.97 0.86 -13.69
CA VAL A 29 -4.63 0.89 -14.31
C VAL A 29 -3.49 0.85 -13.31
N GLY A 30 -3.77 0.73 -12.00
CA GLY A 30 -2.74 0.70 -10.97
C GLY A 30 -2.03 2.04 -10.76
N ASP A 31 -2.72 3.16 -11.03
CA ASP A 31 -2.19 4.52 -10.95
C ASP A 31 -2.30 5.06 -9.53
N GLY A 32 -1.31 4.76 -8.72
CA GLY A 32 -1.23 5.15 -7.33
C GLY A 32 0.01 4.60 -6.63
N ALA A 33 0.16 4.94 -5.38
CA ALA A 33 1.21 4.43 -4.51
C ALA A 33 0.66 3.98 -3.16
N PHE A 34 1.39 3.13 -2.46
CA PHE A 34 0.97 2.66 -1.16
C PHE A 34 2.13 2.48 -0.19
N GLU A 35 1.80 2.51 1.10
CA GLU A 35 2.69 2.12 2.18
C GLU A 35 2.08 1.02 3.03
N THR A 36 2.93 0.23 3.64
CA THR A 36 2.54 -0.75 4.65
C THR A 36 3.49 -0.64 5.82
N LEU A 37 2.96 -0.45 7.00
CA LEU A 37 3.73 -0.28 8.23
C LEU A 37 3.07 -1.00 9.40
N LYS A 38 3.86 -1.24 10.44
CA LYS A 38 3.35 -1.73 11.73
C LYS A 38 2.85 -0.57 12.57
N VAL A 39 1.81 -0.84 13.35
CA VAL A 39 1.38 -0.03 14.49
C VAL A 39 1.61 -0.86 15.73
N VAL A 40 2.38 -0.36 16.68
CA VAL A 40 2.72 -1.06 17.93
C VAL A 40 2.29 -0.18 19.10
N ASN A 41 1.46 -0.72 19.98
CA ASN A 41 0.91 0.01 21.13
C ASN A 41 0.32 1.38 20.75
N GLY A 42 -0.42 1.41 19.63
CA GLY A 42 -1.03 2.63 19.11
C GLY A 42 -0.07 3.62 18.44
N GLN A 43 1.21 3.26 18.25
CA GLN A 43 2.21 4.11 17.60
C GLN A 43 2.58 3.56 16.22
N PRO A 44 2.45 4.35 15.14
CA PRO A 44 2.86 3.93 13.81
C PRO A 44 4.38 3.93 13.69
N VAL A 45 4.97 2.75 13.42
CA VAL A 45 6.42 2.59 13.34
C VAL A 45 6.98 3.30 12.12
N ALA A 46 8.00 4.14 12.33
CA ALA A 46 8.74 4.86 11.28
C ALA A 46 7.86 5.68 10.32
N ILE A 47 6.74 6.22 10.77
CA ILE A 47 5.73 6.92 9.94
C ILE A 47 6.34 8.01 9.06
N THR A 48 7.30 8.80 9.57
CA THR A 48 7.96 9.85 8.78
C THR A 48 8.69 9.30 7.55
N ARG A 49 9.35 8.12 7.68
CA ARG A 49 10.02 7.47 6.55
C ARG A 49 9.01 6.94 5.54
N HIS A 50 7.90 6.38 6.01
CA HIS A 50 6.82 5.88 5.15
C HIS A 50 6.16 7.02 4.38
N ILE A 51 5.84 8.14 5.03
CA ILE A 51 5.28 9.32 4.34
C ILE A 51 6.25 9.86 3.29
N LYS A 52 7.53 10.01 3.61
CA LYS A 52 8.54 10.47 2.63
C LYS A 52 8.62 9.53 1.41
N ARG A 53 8.58 8.21 1.62
CA ARG A 53 8.60 7.24 0.51
C ARG A 53 7.29 7.25 -0.29
N LEU A 54 6.14 7.43 0.37
CA LEU A 54 4.85 7.60 -0.31
C LEU A 54 4.90 8.80 -1.25
N ILE A 55 5.32 9.97 -0.74
CA ILE A 55 5.47 11.20 -1.53
C ILE A 55 6.44 10.98 -2.69
N HIS A 56 7.61 10.36 -2.44
CA HIS A 56 8.54 10.03 -3.51
C HIS A 56 7.90 9.14 -4.59
N SER A 57 7.20 8.10 -4.19
CA SER A 57 6.54 7.17 -5.13
C SER A 57 5.43 7.87 -5.94
N LEU A 58 4.63 8.73 -5.30
CA LEU A 58 3.60 9.51 -5.96
C LEU A 58 4.22 10.48 -6.98
N ASN A 59 5.24 11.25 -6.58
CA ASN A 59 5.94 12.19 -7.47
C ASN A 59 6.57 11.48 -8.68
N THR A 60 7.11 10.27 -8.49
CA THR A 60 7.68 9.46 -9.59
C THR A 60 6.65 9.16 -10.67
N ILE A 61 5.39 8.97 -10.30
CA ILE A 61 4.28 8.73 -11.23
C ILE A 61 3.51 10.01 -11.57
N GLY A 62 3.99 11.19 -11.14
CA GLY A 62 3.36 12.49 -11.45
C GLY A 62 2.05 12.74 -10.70
N ILE A 63 1.89 12.18 -9.50
CA ILE A 63 0.78 12.47 -8.58
C ILE A 63 1.34 13.31 -7.41
N GLU A 64 0.64 14.37 -7.05
CA GLU A 64 0.95 15.16 -5.85
C GLU A 64 0.07 14.72 -4.68
N LEU A 65 0.66 14.62 -3.50
CA LEU A 65 -0.09 14.40 -2.28
C LEU A 65 -0.83 15.70 -1.92
N ASN A 66 -2.15 15.64 -1.84
CA ASN A 66 -2.99 16.81 -1.58
C ASN A 66 -2.66 17.48 -0.24
N SER A 67 -2.54 16.67 0.85
CA SER A 67 -2.20 17.18 2.17
C SER A 67 -1.55 16.12 3.04
N GLU A 68 -0.35 16.43 3.52
CA GLU A 68 0.34 15.59 4.51
C GLU A 68 -0.37 15.64 5.89
N GLU A 69 -1.02 16.75 6.20
CA GLU A 69 -1.77 16.91 7.46
C GLU A 69 -3.01 16.02 7.48
N ILE A 70 -3.77 15.97 6.37
CA ILE A 70 -4.92 15.07 6.23
C ILE A 70 -4.45 13.61 6.34
N LEU A 71 -3.34 13.25 5.70
CA LEU A 71 -2.77 11.90 5.80
C LEU A 71 -2.41 11.54 7.24
N LYS A 72 -1.75 12.43 7.99
CA LYS A 72 -1.41 12.21 9.40
C LYS A 72 -2.65 12.10 10.27
N LYS A 73 -3.66 12.92 10.03
CA LYS A 73 -4.96 12.85 10.68
C LYS A 73 -5.61 11.48 10.45
N ALA A 74 -5.70 11.04 9.18
CA ALA A 74 -6.25 9.75 8.79
C ALA A 74 -5.56 8.58 9.51
N VAL A 75 -4.22 8.57 9.55
CA VAL A 75 -3.43 7.56 10.26
C VAL A 75 -3.80 7.51 11.74
N ASN A 76 -3.85 8.67 12.41
CA ASN A 76 -4.15 8.74 13.83
C ASN A 76 -5.58 8.32 14.16
N GLU A 77 -6.56 8.78 13.39
CA GLU A 77 -7.97 8.44 13.62
C GLU A 77 -8.25 6.95 13.40
N VAL A 78 -7.65 6.35 12.36
CA VAL A 78 -7.77 4.91 12.13
C VAL A 78 -7.17 4.10 13.29
N ILE A 79 -6.01 4.50 13.80
CA ILE A 79 -5.40 3.84 14.97
C ILE A 79 -6.31 3.94 16.20
N LEU A 80 -6.80 5.15 16.49
CA LEU A 80 -7.64 5.40 17.67
C LEU A 80 -8.95 4.61 17.61
N ALA A 81 -9.58 4.52 16.44
CA ALA A 81 -10.85 3.83 16.26
C ALA A 81 -10.73 2.30 16.32
N ASN A 82 -9.53 1.75 16.10
CA ASN A 82 -9.31 0.31 15.99
C ASN A 82 -8.43 -0.28 17.11
N LYS A 83 -8.30 0.37 18.24
CA LYS A 83 -7.49 -0.11 19.39
C LYS A 83 -7.87 -1.53 19.84
N ALA A 84 -9.13 -1.93 19.64
CA ALA A 84 -9.62 -3.26 20.02
C ALA A 84 -9.07 -4.40 19.14
N LEU A 85 -8.38 -4.10 18.03
CA LEU A 85 -7.73 -5.11 17.18
C LEU A 85 -6.45 -5.71 17.79
N GLY A 86 -5.92 -5.09 18.85
CA GLY A 86 -4.74 -5.56 19.57
C GLY A 86 -3.58 -4.58 19.56
N ASP A 87 -2.51 -4.94 20.26
CA ASP A 87 -1.34 -4.07 20.45
C ASP A 87 -0.47 -3.96 19.18
N VAL A 88 -0.57 -4.93 18.29
CA VAL A 88 0.19 -4.93 17.02
C VAL A 88 -0.79 -5.06 15.86
N MET A 89 -0.75 -4.06 14.99
CA MET A 89 -1.57 -4.01 13.77
C MET A 89 -0.68 -3.78 12.55
N ARG A 90 -1.15 -4.23 11.40
CA ARG A 90 -0.65 -3.87 10.09
C ARG A 90 -1.52 -2.74 9.53
N MET A 91 -0.90 -1.63 9.16
CA MET A 91 -1.57 -0.52 8.49
C MET A 91 -1.17 -0.47 7.03
N ARG A 92 -2.14 -0.21 6.16
CA ARG A 92 -1.90 0.13 4.76
C ARG A 92 -2.45 1.52 4.48
N ILE A 93 -1.63 2.35 3.84
CA ILE A 93 -1.98 3.64 3.27
C ILE A 93 -1.97 3.47 1.75
N THR A 94 -3.04 3.79 1.07
CA THR A 94 -3.13 3.76 -0.40
C THR A 94 -3.59 5.13 -0.89
N TYR A 95 -2.89 5.68 -1.88
CA TYR A 95 -3.23 6.94 -2.52
C TYR A 95 -3.20 6.75 -4.03
N THR A 96 -4.31 7.09 -4.71
CA THR A 96 -4.45 6.95 -6.16
C THR A 96 -4.73 8.29 -6.80
N SER A 97 -4.67 8.36 -8.14
CA SER A 97 -5.11 9.52 -8.90
C SER A 97 -6.63 9.69 -8.94
N GLY A 98 -7.39 8.84 -8.23
CA GLY A 98 -8.84 8.93 -8.11
C GLY A 98 -9.60 8.47 -9.35
N VAL A 99 -10.86 8.91 -9.43
CA VAL A 99 -11.78 8.54 -10.52
C VAL A 99 -11.43 9.27 -11.81
N GLY A 100 -11.35 8.52 -12.90
CA GLY A 100 -11.05 9.04 -14.23
C GLY A 100 -11.76 8.28 -15.35
N PRO A 101 -11.52 8.63 -16.61
CA PRO A 101 -12.03 7.91 -17.78
C PRO A 101 -11.44 6.49 -17.86
N LEU A 102 -12.07 5.60 -18.64
CA LEU A 102 -11.56 4.25 -18.91
C LEU A 102 -10.33 4.27 -19.83
N GLY A 103 -9.29 4.94 -19.43
CA GLY A 103 -8.03 5.09 -20.13
C GLY A 103 -6.95 5.44 -19.13
N SER A 104 -5.86 6.07 -19.58
CA SER A 104 -4.78 6.51 -18.72
C SER A 104 -4.78 8.02 -18.46
N ASP A 105 -5.76 8.75 -19.01
CA ASP A 105 -5.88 10.20 -18.81
C ASP A 105 -6.48 10.50 -17.44
N ARG A 106 -5.79 11.28 -16.63
CA ARG A 106 -6.22 11.64 -15.27
C ARG A 106 -7.24 12.78 -15.29
N THR A 107 -8.19 12.72 -14.36
CA THR A 107 -9.02 13.86 -14.00
C THR A 107 -8.23 14.78 -13.07
N LYS A 108 -8.21 16.08 -13.37
CA LYS A 108 -7.54 17.08 -12.54
C LYS A 108 -8.12 17.12 -11.12
N ASP A 109 -7.24 17.41 -10.16
CA ASP A 109 -7.61 17.66 -8.77
C ASP A 109 -8.45 16.53 -8.12
N ASN A 110 -8.20 15.29 -8.56
CA ASN A 110 -8.89 14.12 -8.05
C ASN A 110 -7.89 13.15 -7.40
N PHE A 111 -8.34 12.49 -6.34
CA PHE A 111 -7.55 11.46 -5.66
C PHE A 111 -8.48 10.54 -4.84
N THR A 112 -7.96 9.39 -4.47
CA THR A 112 -8.56 8.55 -3.43
C THR A 112 -7.49 8.21 -2.40
N LEU A 113 -7.76 8.57 -1.14
CA LEU A 113 -6.94 8.20 0.01
C LEU A 113 -7.66 7.16 0.85
N VAL A 114 -7.04 6.00 1.02
CA VAL A 114 -7.52 4.95 1.93
C VAL A 114 -6.45 4.66 2.97
N VAL A 115 -6.82 4.70 4.26
CA VAL A 115 -6.00 4.18 5.35
C VAL A 115 -6.78 3.07 6.05
N ALA A 116 -6.23 1.87 6.06
CA ALA A 116 -6.86 0.69 6.65
C ALA A 116 -5.89 -0.04 7.57
N VAL A 117 -6.44 -0.74 8.57
CA VAL A 117 -5.70 -1.57 9.50
C VAL A 117 -6.28 -2.98 9.58
N SER A 118 -5.43 -3.92 9.88
CA SER A 118 -5.80 -5.30 10.25
C SER A 118 -4.93 -5.77 11.42
N PRO A 119 -5.33 -6.81 12.14
CA PRO A 119 -4.40 -7.50 13.02
C PRO A 119 -3.13 -7.90 12.27
N GLU A 120 -1.97 -7.86 12.93
CA GLU A 120 -0.72 -8.32 12.32
C GLU A 120 -0.75 -9.84 12.11
N SER A 121 -0.27 -10.29 10.97
CA SER A 121 -0.11 -11.72 10.71
C SER A 121 1.03 -12.29 11.57
N VAL A 122 0.80 -13.45 12.16
CA VAL A 122 1.87 -14.17 12.88
C VAL A 122 2.83 -14.73 11.83
N TRP A 123 4.08 -14.26 11.89
CA TRP A 123 5.17 -14.79 11.07
C TRP A 123 5.89 -15.90 11.86
N PRO A 124 6.42 -16.92 11.16
CA PRO A 124 7.28 -17.90 11.80
C PRO A 124 8.59 -17.23 12.29
N GLU A 125 9.26 -17.84 13.25
CA GLU A 125 10.54 -17.35 13.79
C GLU A 125 11.60 -17.14 12.70
N THR A 126 11.59 -18.03 11.69
CA THR A 126 12.47 -17.94 10.52
C THR A 126 11.64 -17.94 9.24
N ALA A 127 11.99 -17.09 8.29
CA ALA A 127 11.37 -17.07 6.97
C ALA A 127 12.12 -17.97 5.98
N ILE A 128 11.39 -18.84 5.30
CA ILE A 128 11.90 -19.58 4.13
C ILE A 128 11.70 -18.66 2.92
N VAL A 129 12.75 -18.42 2.16
CA VAL A 129 12.70 -17.59 0.95
C VAL A 129 13.08 -18.41 -0.28
N ALA A 130 12.49 -18.09 -1.43
CA ALA A 130 12.87 -18.66 -2.71
C ALA A 130 13.35 -17.56 -3.65
N THR A 131 14.48 -17.79 -4.31
CA THR A 131 14.91 -16.93 -5.42
C THR A 131 14.10 -17.29 -6.66
N VAL A 132 13.45 -16.29 -7.25
CA VAL A 132 12.71 -16.44 -8.50
C VAL A 132 13.54 -15.98 -9.68
N THR A 133 13.30 -16.54 -10.86
CA THR A 133 14.11 -16.27 -12.06
C THR A 133 13.67 -15.05 -12.83
N ASP A 134 12.45 -14.57 -12.64
CA ASP A 134 11.92 -13.39 -13.33
C ASP A 134 12.52 -12.11 -12.70
N PRO A 135 13.31 -11.32 -13.44
CA PRO A 135 14.00 -10.19 -12.87
C PRO A 135 13.10 -8.98 -12.67
N ARG A 136 13.40 -8.20 -11.63
CA ARG A 136 12.85 -6.87 -11.50
C ARG A 136 13.57 -5.92 -12.47
N ASN A 137 12.80 -5.18 -13.26
CA ASN A 137 13.36 -4.17 -14.15
C ASN A 137 13.87 -2.95 -13.35
N ASP A 138 15.17 -2.94 -13.07
CA ASP A 138 15.87 -1.85 -12.37
C ASP A 138 16.05 -0.58 -13.24
N LYS A 139 15.78 -0.68 -14.57
CA LYS A 139 15.80 0.45 -15.51
C LYS A 139 14.42 1.07 -15.74
N SER A 140 13.38 0.52 -15.12
CA SER A 140 12.04 1.11 -15.18
C SER A 140 12.02 2.48 -14.50
N MET A 141 11.25 3.42 -15.05
CA MET A 141 10.99 4.69 -14.36
C MET A 141 10.34 4.50 -13.00
N LEU A 142 9.70 3.35 -12.74
CA LEU A 142 9.08 2.99 -11.47
C LEU A 142 10.05 2.32 -10.49
N ALA A 143 11.31 2.11 -10.88
CA ALA A 143 12.30 1.49 -9.99
C ALA A 143 12.50 2.34 -8.73
N GLY A 144 12.50 1.70 -7.56
CA GLY A 144 12.56 2.38 -6.27
C GLY A 144 11.24 2.94 -5.74
N SER A 145 10.18 2.94 -6.54
CA SER A 145 8.85 3.41 -6.14
C SER A 145 7.94 2.27 -5.70
N LYS A 146 7.07 2.57 -4.73
CA LYS A 146 6.10 1.61 -4.20
C LYS A 146 4.69 1.92 -4.73
N THR A 147 4.47 1.58 -6.01
CA THR A 147 3.23 1.85 -6.73
C THR A 147 2.18 0.75 -6.55
N THR A 148 0.91 1.05 -6.84
CA THR A 148 -0.19 0.08 -6.85
C THR A 148 -0.10 -0.92 -8.00
N SER A 149 0.72 -0.67 -9.03
CA SER A 149 1.06 -1.62 -10.11
C SER A 149 1.92 -2.78 -9.57
N TYR A 150 1.35 -3.60 -8.68
CA TYR A 150 2.07 -4.59 -7.87
C TYR A 150 1.86 -6.04 -8.34
N ALA A 151 1.31 -6.23 -9.55
CA ALA A 151 0.95 -7.54 -10.09
C ALA A 151 2.15 -8.49 -10.20
N GLN A 152 3.32 -8.02 -10.67
CA GLN A 152 4.54 -8.84 -10.74
C GLN A 152 4.94 -9.35 -9.35
N ASN A 153 4.94 -8.49 -8.34
CA ASN A 153 5.28 -8.90 -6.97
C ASN A 153 4.32 -9.97 -6.44
N ALA A 154 3.02 -9.83 -6.69
CA ALA A 154 2.01 -10.80 -6.26
C ALA A 154 2.17 -12.15 -6.99
N ALA A 155 2.43 -12.13 -8.30
CA ALA A 155 2.65 -13.33 -9.11
C ALA A 155 3.90 -14.09 -8.63
N LEU A 156 5.00 -13.41 -8.41
CA LEU A 156 6.27 -14.02 -7.99
C LEU A 156 6.21 -14.55 -6.54
N LEU A 157 5.49 -13.86 -5.65
CA LEU A 157 5.19 -14.41 -4.33
C LEU A 157 4.37 -15.71 -4.44
N SER A 158 3.42 -15.78 -5.36
CA SER A 158 2.64 -17.01 -5.61
C SER A 158 3.54 -18.16 -6.10
N VAL A 159 4.53 -17.88 -6.96
CA VAL A 159 5.53 -18.85 -7.40
C VAL A 159 6.37 -19.36 -6.23
N ALA A 160 6.88 -18.46 -5.39
CA ALA A 160 7.66 -18.82 -4.21
C ALA A 160 6.84 -19.69 -3.23
N LYS A 161 5.58 -19.33 -2.99
CA LYS A 161 4.68 -20.10 -2.12
C LYS A 161 4.42 -21.52 -2.63
N LYS A 162 4.34 -21.73 -3.94
CA LYS A 162 4.22 -23.09 -4.53
C LYS A 162 5.47 -23.94 -4.28
N GLN A 163 6.62 -23.32 -4.02
CA GLN A 163 7.88 -23.98 -3.64
C GLN A 163 8.01 -24.15 -2.11
N GLY A 164 6.98 -23.83 -1.32
CA GLY A 164 7.00 -23.91 0.14
C GLY A 164 7.68 -22.73 0.83
N ALA A 165 8.01 -21.66 0.09
CA ALA A 165 8.63 -20.47 0.66
C ALA A 165 7.57 -19.48 1.18
N HIS A 166 7.99 -18.64 2.15
CA HIS A 166 7.17 -17.58 2.72
C HIS A 166 7.26 -16.29 1.90
N GLU A 167 8.42 -16.06 1.24
CA GLU A 167 8.71 -14.84 0.51
C GLU A 167 9.57 -15.11 -0.73
N ALA A 168 9.52 -14.20 -1.72
CA ALA A 168 10.30 -14.27 -2.96
C ALA A 168 11.45 -13.27 -2.94
N ILE A 169 12.63 -13.70 -3.39
CA ILE A 169 13.77 -12.82 -3.69
C ILE A 169 13.88 -12.71 -5.20
N MET A 170 13.85 -11.49 -5.71
CA MET A 170 13.92 -11.19 -7.14
C MET A 170 15.29 -10.60 -7.49
N PRO A 171 16.00 -11.14 -8.49
CA PRO A 171 17.19 -10.48 -9.02
C PRO A 171 16.81 -9.23 -9.82
N ASN A 172 17.78 -8.36 -10.06
CA ASN A 172 17.67 -7.29 -11.05
C ASN A 172 17.95 -7.82 -12.47
N THR A 173 17.91 -6.95 -13.49
CA THR A 173 18.18 -7.35 -14.90
C THR A 173 19.61 -7.81 -15.17
N LYS A 174 20.54 -7.65 -14.21
CA LYS A 174 21.92 -8.14 -14.27
C LYS A 174 22.10 -9.47 -13.51
N GLY A 175 21.07 -9.96 -12.85
CA GLY A 175 21.14 -11.15 -12.00
C GLY A 175 21.64 -10.89 -10.57
N GLU A 176 21.77 -9.63 -10.16
CA GLU A 176 22.19 -9.22 -8.81
C GLU A 176 20.97 -9.10 -7.88
N LEU A 177 21.17 -9.32 -6.57
CA LEU A 177 20.15 -9.16 -5.53
C LEU A 177 20.20 -7.76 -4.90
#